data_9e7592d936c2751d103ea67a54518f80
#
_entry.id   9e7592d936c2751d103ea67a54518f80
#
_cell.length_a   1.000
_cell.length_b   1.000
_cell.length_c   1.000
_cell.angle_alpha   90.00
_cell.angle_beta   90.00
_cell.angle_gamma   90.00
#
_symmetry.space_group_name_H-M   'P 1'
#
loop_
_entity.id
_entity.type
_entity.pdbx_description
1 polymer ?
#
loop_
_entity_poly.entity_id
_entity_poly.type
_entity_poly.pdbx_seq_one_letter_code
_entity_poly.pdbx_strand_id
1 'polypeptide(L)'
;MMKTSINILNAIDDNKKISITLTSCPHYLITGGTGSGKTTFSLYLIAKLCLSYKEATVYILDFKGDENFQRFNNYENYFSYTDCMIGLKEIYEIFNNRLINTEDFSPLIIFIDELASMISYFSGSNSEKNKIQKIIAEILMMGRSKKVHIITSTQRPDSSLFANGARDNYTFKLGLGNLSSEGKKMIFPSSDMLFKKCNLGYGYVSLHSNEPIFVGVPAFSNYKKIYSVIKLHLGGDKNKN
;
A
#
# COMPACT_ATOMS: atom_id res chain seq x y z
N MET A 1 -7.65 18.61 -13.69
CA MET A 1 -8.27 17.34 -13.23
C MET A 1 -8.97 17.54 -11.89
N MET A 2 -10.29 17.25 -11.79
CA MET A 2 -10.98 17.28 -10.50
C MET A 2 -10.33 16.28 -9.52
N LYS A 3 -10.02 16.74 -8.30
CA LYS A 3 -9.50 15.86 -7.23
C LYS A 3 -10.63 14.92 -6.81
N THR A 4 -10.64 13.69 -7.31
CA THR A 4 -11.65 12.69 -6.98
C THR A 4 -11.45 12.23 -5.53
N SER A 5 -12.33 12.65 -4.63
CA SER A 5 -12.33 12.20 -3.23
C SER A 5 -12.92 10.80 -3.14
N ILE A 6 -12.22 9.90 -2.46
CA ILE A 6 -12.56 8.47 -2.37
C ILE A 6 -12.82 8.10 -0.91
N ASN A 7 -14.05 7.70 -0.60
CA ASN A 7 -14.39 7.17 0.72
C ASN A 7 -13.83 5.75 0.88
N ILE A 8 -12.99 5.53 1.89
CA ILE A 8 -12.28 4.25 2.09
C ILE A 8 -12.49 3.61 3.46
N LEU A 9 -12.82 4.39 4.49
CA LEU A 9 -13.07 3.91 5.84
C LEU A 9 -14.25 4.67 6.46
N ASN A 10 -14.83 4.10 7.50
CA ASN A 10 -15.84 4.75 8.33
C ASN A 10 -15.23 5.06 9.69
N ALA A 11 -15.22 6.33 10.10
CA ALA A 11 -14.91 6.72 11.46
C ALA A 11 -16.07 6.27 12.38
N ILE A 12 -15.74 5.58 13.46
CA ILE A 12 -16.75 4.91 14.29
C ILE A 12 -17.34 5.87 15.32
N ASP A 13 -16.50 6.73 15.93
CA ASP A 13 -16.94 7.58 17.03
C ASP A 13 -17.85 8.75 16.58
N ASP A 14 -17.71 9.24 15.34
CA ASP A 14 -18.49 10.35 14.79
C ASP A 14 -19.29 9.99 13.51
N ASN A 15 -19.29 8.73 13.14
CA ASN A 15 -20.01 8.19 11.97
C ASN A 15 -19.69 8.89 10.63
N LYS A 16 -18.50 9.48 10.50
CA LYS A 16 -18.03 10.13 9.28
C LYS A 16 -17.28 9.17 8.38
N LYS A 17 -17.25 9.49 7.09
CA LYS A 17 -16.44 8.77 6.13
C LYS A 17 -15.04 9.37 6.06
N ILE A 18 -14.03 8.52 6.13
CA ILE A 18 -12.65 8.90 5.87
C ILE A 18 -12.42 8.86 4.36
N SER A 19 -12.10 10.03 3.82
CA SER A 19 -11.92 10.22 2.37
C SER A 19 -10.50 10.64 2.05
N ILE A 20 -9.98 10.15 0.94
CA ILE A 20 -8.64 10.43 0.44
C ILE A 20 -8.65 10.86 -1.03
N THR A 21 -7.57 11.47 -1.47
CA THR A 21 -7.18 11.59 -2.89
C THR A 21 -5.72 11.13 -3.01
N LEU A 22 -5.28 10.67 -4.19
CA LEU A 22 -3.86 10.35 -4.42
C LEU A 22 -2.93 11.56 -4.23
N THR A 23 -3.45 12.77 -4.38
CA THR A 23 -2.68 14.00 -4.13
C THR A 23 -2.50 14.28 -2.64
N SER A 24 -3.56 14.06 -1.82
CA SER A 24 -3.48 14.27 -0.37
C SER A 24 -2.78 13.11 0.34
N CYS A 25 -3.07 11.89 -0.07
CA CYS A 25 -2.47 10.68 0.48
C CYS A 25 -1.74 9.90 -0.62
N PRO A 26 -0.49 10.30 -0.96
CA PRO A 26 0.25 9.63 -2.03
C PRO A 26 0.73 8.23 -1.66
N HIS A 27 0.99 7.95 -0.37
CA HIS A 27 1.52 6.67 0.06
C HIS A 27 0.79 6.14 1.29
N TYR A 28 0.62 4.80 1.34
CA TYR A 28 -0.23 4.10 2.31
C TYR A 28 0.57 3.02 3.03
N LEU A 29 0.55 3.05 4.35
CA LEU A 29 1.11 2.00 5.21
C LEU A 29 -0.03 1.29 5.94
N ILE A 30 -0.18 -0.01 5.70
CA ILE A 30 -1.19 -0.86 6.30
C ILE A 30 -0.48 -1.87 7.19
N THR A 31 -0.81 -1.90 8.47
CA THR A 31 -0.20 -2.84 9.41
C THR A 31 -1.24 -3.57 10.23
N GLY A 32 -0.85 -4.68 10.81
CA GLY A 32 -1.68 -5.50 11.69
C GLY A 32 -1.23 -6.96 11.70
N GLY A 33 -1.65 -7.71 12.69
CA GLY A 33 -1.33 -9.13 12.80
C GLY A 33 -1.95 -9.98 11.68
N THR A 34 -1.59 -11.26 11.63
CA THR A 34 -2.26 -12.24 10.75
C THR A 34 -3.75 -12.29 11.08
N GLY A 35 -4.60 -12.33 10.05
CA GLY A 35 -6.05 -12.37 10.22
C GLY A 35 -6.69 -11.03 10.61
N SER A 36 -5.95 -9.91 10.67
CA SER A 36 -6.53 -8.60 11.02
C SER A 36 -7.35 -7.94 9.89
N GLY A 37 -7.32 -8.48 8.67
CA GLY A 37 -8.04 -7.94 7.51
C GLY A 37 -7.18 -7.09 6.58
N LYS A 38 -5.85 -7.08 6.71
CA LYS A 38 -4.95 -6.30 5.82
C LYS A 38 -5.16 -6.60 4.34
N THR A 39 -5.10 -7.87 3.95
CA THR A 39 -5.28 -8.32 2.56
C THR A 39 -6.64 -7.87 2.00
N THR A 40 -7.70 -8.05 2.79
CA THR A 40 -9.07 -7.63 2.45
C THR A 40 -9.14 -6.11 2.21
N PHE A 41 -8.59 -5.32 3.13
CA PHE A 41 -8.56 -3.87 2.99
C PHE A 41 -7.68 -3.42 1.83
N SER A 42 -6.52 -4.05 1.61
CA SER A 42 -5.63 -3.73 0.49
C SER A 42 -6.31 -3.93 -0.86
N LEU A 43 -6.97 -5.07 -1.06
CA LEU A 43 -7.76 -5.33 -2.27
C LEU A 43 -8.87 -4.30 -2.47
N TYR A 44 -9.60 -3.97 -1.40
CA TYR A 44 -10.64 -2.95 -1.43
C TYR A 44 -10.06 -1.58 -1.80
N LEU A 45 -8.96 -1.16 -1.17
CA LEU A 45 -8.30 0.11 -1.44
C LEU A 45 -7.83 0.20 -2.90
N ILE A 46 -7.12 -0.83 -3.40
CA ILE A 46 -6.64 -0.88 -4.79
C ILE A 46 -7.81 -0.76 -5.75
N ALA A 47 -8.88 -1.54 -5.56
CA ALA A 47 -10.06 -1.47 -6.42
C ALA A 47 -10.74 -0.09 -6.39
N LYS A 48 -10.83 0.56 -5.22
CA LYS A 48 -11.38 1.92 -5.09
C LYS A 48 -10.52 2.95 -5.82
N LEU A 49 -9.21 2.82 -5.77
CA LEU A 49 -8.29 3.66 -6.52
C LEU A 49 -8.44 3.45 -8.03
N CYS A 50 -8.50 2.20 -8.50
CA CYS A 50 -8.73 1.86 -9.90
C CYS A 50 -10.06 2.43 -10.44
N LEU A 51 -11.15 2.32 -9.68
CA LEU A 51 -12.44 2.88 -10.06
C LEU A 51 -12.42 4.41 -10.18
N SER A 52 -11.59 5.07 -9.40
CA SER A 52 -11.51 6.53 -9.34
C SER A 52 -10.48 7.11 -10.32
N TYR A 53 -9.45 6.34 -10.63
CA TYR A 53 -8.36 6.70 -11.55
C TYR A 53 -8.27 5.66 -12.67
N LYS A 54 -9.18 5.75 -13.63
CA LYS A 54 -9.35 4.76 -14.73
C LYS A 54 -8.08 4.54 -15.56
N GLU A 55 -7.22 5.55 -15.65
CA GLU A 55 -5.95 5.52 -16.39
C GLU A 55 -4.78 4.98 -15.54
N ALA A 56 -5.05 4.60 -14.28
CA ALA A 56 -3.98 4.12 -13.41
C ALA A 56 -3.45 2.77 -13.88
N THR A 57 -2.14 2.57 -13.75
CA THR A 57 -1.50 1.26 -13.85
C THR A 57 -1.22 0.74 -12.45
N VAL A 58 -1.46 -0.55 -12.23
CA VAL A 58 -1.22 -1.21 -10.94
C VAL A 58 -0.12 -2.24 -11.09
N TYR A 59 0.82 -2.25 -10.14
CA TYR A 59 1.81 -3.30 -9.91
C TYR A 59 1.54 -3.96 -8.57
N ILE A 60 1.58 -5.29 -8.52
CA ILE A 60 1.42 -6.08 -7.30
C ILE A 60 2.68 -6.91 -7.08
N LEU A 61 3.37 -6.65 -5.97
CA LEU A 61 4.51 -7.41 -5.48
C LEU A 61 4.04 -8.23 -4.27
N ASP A 62 3.62 -9.47 -4.51
CA ASP A 62 3.09 -10.40 -3.50
C ASP A 62 4.20 -11.36 -3.05
N PHE A 63 5.01 -10.93 -2.09
CA PHE A 63 6.13 -11.74 -1.63
C PHE A 63 5.70 -13.03 -0.92
N LYS A 64 4.54 -13.03 -0.26
CA LYS A 64 4.03 -14.19 0.46
C LYS A 64 3.32 -15.22 -0.41
N GLY A 65 2.82 -14.81 -1.58
CA GLY A 65 1.95 -15.66 -2.39
C GLY A 65 0.58 -15.87 -1.74
N ASP A 66 -0.06 -14.79 -1.25
CA ASP A 66 -1.39 -14.87 -0.64
C ASP A 66 -2.43 -15.33 -1.68
N GLU A 67 -3.27 -16.31 -1.33
CA GLU A 67 -4.28 -16.91 -2.23
C GLU A 67 -5.18 -15.88 -2.90
N ASN A 68 -5.44 -14.75 -2.24
CA ASN A 68 -6.25 -13.68 -2.79
C ASN A 68 -5.53 -12.94 -3.92
N PHE A 69 -4.21 -12.80 -3.85
CA PHE A 69 -3.41 -12.15 -4.89
C PHE A 69 -2.99 -13.11 -6.00
N GLN A 70 -2.86 -14.42 -5.74
CA GLN A 70 -2.57 -15.44 -6.77
C GLN A 70 -3.57 -15.45 -7.92
N ARG A 71 -4.77 -14.88 -7.73
CA ARG A 71 -5.77 -14.69 -8.80
C ARG A 71 -5.31 -13.73 -9.91
N PHE A 72 -4.17 -13.09 -9.72
CA PHE A 72 -3.54 -12.17 -10.68
C PHE A 72 -2.32 -12.77 -11.38
N ASN A 73 -1.98 -14.04 -11.16
CA ASN A 73 -0.77 -14.70 -11.68
C ASN A 73 -0.55 -14.57 -13.19
N ASN A 74 -1.64 -14.48 -13.94
CA ASN A 74 -1.60 -14.40 -15.41
C ASN A 74 -1.40 -12.98 -15.93
N TYR A 75 -1.26 -11.97 -15.06
CA TYR A 75 -1.12 -10.56 -15.48
C TYR A 75 0.32 -10.11 -15.42
N GLU A 76 0.72 -9.26 -16.39
CA GLU A 76 2.10 -8.79 -16.56
C GLU A 76 2.64 -8.12 -15.31
N ASN A 77 1.88 -7.26 -14.67
CA ASN A 77 2.29 -6.46 -13.53
C ASN A 77 2.07 -7.15 -12.17
N TYR A 78 1.90 -8.47 -12.15
CA TYR A 78 1.88 -9.27 -10.93
C TYR A 78 3.17 -10.08 -10.81
N PHE A 79 3.81 -9.95 -9.66
CA PHE A 79 5.05 -10.64 -9.31
C PHE A 79 4.91 -11.30 -7.95
N SER A 80 5.31 -12.56 -7.85
CA SER A 80 5.24 -13.32 -6.61
C SER A 80 6.63 -13.76 -6.15
N TYR A 81 6.80 -13.88 -4.84
CA TYR A 81 8.00 -14.38 -4.19
C TYR A 81 9.29 -13.71 -4.73
N THR A 82 10.24 -14.50 -5.28
CA THR A 82 11.52 -13.96 -5.78
C THR A 82 11.37 -13.01 -6.97
N ASP A 83 10.31 -13.16 -7.77
CA ASP A 83 10.07 -12.31 -8.93
C ASP A 83 9.67 -10.88 -8.52
N CYS A 84 9.31 -10.65 -7.24
CA CYS A 84 9.10 -9.30 -6.71
C CYS A 84 10.31 -8.38 -6.95
N MET A 85 11.54 -8.93 -7.01
CA MET A 85 12.72 -8.13 -7.35
C MET A 85 12.75 -7.69 -8.81
N ILE A 86 12.20 -8.50 -9.72
CA ILE A 86 12.07 -8.14 -11.14
C ILE A 86 11.07 -6.97 -11.23
N GLY A 87 9.88 -7.15 -10.66
CA GLY A 87 8.86 -6.11 -10.65
C GLY A 87 9.32 -4.81 -9.98
N LEU A 88 10.09 -4.88 -8.89
CA LEU A 88 10.65 -3.69 -8.23
C LEU A 88 11.64 -2.94 -9.13
N LYS A 89 12.47 -3.64 -9.91
CA LYS A 89 13.38 -3.02 -10.86
C LYS A 89 12.63 -2.34 -12.00
N GLU A 90 11.64 -3.01 -12.59
CA GLU A 90 10.78 -2.41 -13.63
C GLU A 90 10.09 -1.14 -13.14
N ILE A 91 9.50 -1.18 -11.94
CA ILE A 91 8.89 -0.01 -11.29
C ILE A 91 9.91 1.12 -11.15
N TYR A 92 11.12 0.81 -10.72
CA TYR A 92 12.17 1.81 -10.53
C TYR A 92 12.64 2.43 -11.84
N GLU A 93 12.71 1.67 -12.92
CA GLU A 93 12.99 2.18 -14.28
C GLU A 93 11.89 3.14 -14.74
N ILE A 94 10.62 2.76 -14.58
CA ILE A 94 9.49 3.66 -14.88
C ILE A 94 9.58 4.94 -14.04
N PHE A 95 9.88 4.83 -12.75
CA PHE A 95 10.00 5.98 -11.86
C PHE A 95 11.14 6.91 -12.30
N ASN A 96 12.33 6.37 -12.61
CA ASN A 96 13.47 7.16 -13.09
C ASN A 96 13.15 7.87 -14.40
N ASN A 97 12.48 7.19 -15.34
CA ASN A 97 12.02 7.82 -16.58
C ASN A 97 11.08 9.00 -16.32
N ARG A 98 10.18 8.88 -15.34
CA ARG A 98 9.31 9.98 -14.94
C ARG A 98 10.04 11.14 -14.25
N LEU A 99 11.17 10.89 -13.59
CA LEU A 99 11.97 11.95 -12.96
C LEU A 99 12.57 12.91 -13.99
N ILE A 100 13.03 12.39 -15.11
CA ILE A 100 13.68 13.18 -16.17
C ILE A 100 12.69 13.78 -17.18
N ASN A 101 11.45 13.27 -17.23
CA ASN A 101 10.41 13.76 -18.15
C ASN A 101 9.40 14.66 -17.41
N THR A 102 8.81 15.60 -18.16
CA THR A 102 7.85 16.58 -17.65
C THR A 102 6.40 16.33 -18.10
N GLU A 103 6.14 15.17 -18.69
CA GLU A 103 4.81 14.79 -19.17
C GLU A 103 3.78 14.65 -18.03
N ASP A 104 2.50 14.79 -18.35
CA ASP A 104 1.41 14.53 -17.41
C ASP A 104 1.11 13.03 -17.35
N PHE A 105 1.79 12.32 -16.47
CA PHE A 105 1.67 10.87 -16.32
C PHE A 105 0.34 10.43 -15.69
N SER A 106 -0.15 9.28 -16.12
CA SER A 106 -1.20 8.56 -15.39
C SER A 106 -0.67 8.00 -14.07
N PRO A 107 -1.53 7.82 -13.03
CA PRO A 107 -1.09 7.26 -11.76
C PRO A 107 -0.50 5.87 -11.90
N LEU A 108 0.63 5.64 -11.25
CA LEU A 108 1.23 4.32 -11.05
C LEU A 108 1.03 3.92 -9.59
N ILE A 109 0.27 2.87 -9.35
CA ILE A 109 -0.06 2.35 -8.02
C ILE A 109 0.71 1.07 -7.80
N ILE A 110 1.54 1.05 -6.77
CA ILE A 110 2.42 -0.07 -6.42
C ILE A 110 1.91 -0.65 -5.11
N PHE A 111 1.51 -1.91 -5.11
CA PHE A 111 1.20 -2.64 -3.89
C PHE A 111 2.33 -3.61 -3.56
N ILE A 112 2.82 -3.54 -2.32
CA ILE A 112 3.86 -4.44 -1.79
C ILE A 112 3.27 -5.18 -0.59
N ASP A 113 3.05 -6.48 -0.74
CA ASP A 113 2.61 -7.31 0.38
C ASP A 113 3.80 -7.86 1.16
N GLU A 114 3.72 -7.68 2.47
CA GLU A 114 4.72 -8.11 3.47
C GLU A 114 6.16 -7.66 3.15
N LEU A 115 6.33 -6.34 3.06
CA LEU A 115 7.63 -5.69 2.80
C LEU A 115 8.75 -6.21 3.72
N ALA A 116 8.44 -6.48 4.99
CA ALA A 116 9.43 -6.97 5.94
C ALA A 116 10.02 -8.32 5.53
N SER A 117 9.16 -9.24 5.09
CA SER A 117 9.59 -10.56 4.61
C SER A 117 10.39 -10.48 3.33
N MET A 118 9.97 -9.61 2.39
CA MET A 118 10.71 -9.35 1.16
C MET A 118 12.12 -8.83 1.43
N ILE A 119 12.25 -7.78 2.26
CA ILE A 119 13.56 -7.22 2.62
C ILE A 119 14.42 -8.27 3.34
N SER A 120 13.85 -9.02 4.28
CA SER A 120 14.57 -10.06 5.03
C SER A 120 15.13 -11.14 4.13
N TYR A 121 14.35 -11.62 3.17
CA TYR A 121 14.75 -12.66 2.23
C TYR A 121 15.93 -12.22 1.35
N PHE A 122 15.85 -11.03 0.77
CA PHE A 122 16.90 -10.49 -0.09
C PHE A 122 18.08 -9.88 0.70
N SER A 123 18.07 -9.96 2.04
CA SER A 123 19.14 -9.47 2.91
C SER A 123 20.38 -10.39 2.99
N GLY A 124 20.48 -11.42 2.16
CA GLY A 124 21.67 -12.30 2.09
C GLY A 124 22.98 -11.55 1.80
N SER A 125 22.89 -10.36 1.20
CA SER A 125 23.96 -9.34 1.22
C SER A 125 23.39 -8.00 1.68
N ASN A 126 24.13 -7.24 2.50
CA ASN A 126 23.76 -5.88 2.87
C ASN A 126 23.52 -4.98 1.65
N SER A 127 24.16 -5.29 0.51
CA SER A 127 24.01 -4.58 -0.75
C SER A 127 22.60 -4.68 -1.33
N GLU A 128 21.97 -5.88 -1.33
CA GLU A 128 20.63 -6.06 -1.89
C GLU A 128 19.56 -5.44 -1.00
N LYS A 129 19.66 -5.63 0.31
CA LYS A 129 18.81 -4.94 1.29
C LYS A 129 18.83 -3.44 1.06
N ASN A 130 20.02 -2.84 1.00
CA ASN A 130 20.18 -1.40 0.83
C ASN A 130 19.60 -0.92 -0.51
N LYS A 131 19.70 -1.70 -1.59
CA LYS A 131 19.10 -1.38 -2.88
C LYS A 131 17.57 -1.32 -2.79
N ILE A 132 16.92 -2.33 -2.20
CA ILE A 132 15.47 -2.36 -2.03
C ILE A 132 15.02 -1.14 -1.21
N GLN A 133 15.66 -0.92 -0.07
CA GLN A 133 15.33 0.20 0.81
C GLN A 133 15.53 1.55 0.15
N LYS A 134 16.59 1.72 -0.65
CA LYS A 134 16.86 2.93 -1.42
C LYS A 134 15.76 3.20 -2.44
N ILE A 135 15.37 2.20 -3.25
CA ILE A 135 14.31 2.34 -4.26
C ILE A 135 13.01 2.79 -3.61
N ILE A 136 12.61 2.10 -2.55
CA ILE A 136 11.37 2.42 -1.82
C ILE A 136 11.44 3.82 -1.23
N ALA A 137 12.56 4.21 -0.61
CA ALA A 137 12.74 5.51 -0.02
C ALA A 137 12.66 6.64 -1.07
N GLU A 138 13.31 6.50 -2.21
CA GLU A 138 13.27 7.50 -3.29
C GLU A 138 11.85 7.69 -3.85
N ILE A 139 11.11 6.58 -4.06
CA ILE A 139 9.71 6.67 -4.50
C ILE A 139 8.84 7.34 -3.43
N LEU A 140 9.02 7.00 -2.14
CA LEU A 140 8.27 7.62 -1.06
C LEU A 140 8.54 9.12 -0.94
N MET A 141 9.78 9.57 -1.18
CA MET A 141 10.15 10.98 -1.09
C MET A 141 9.69 11.80 -2.31
N MET A 142 9.79 11.25 -3.51
CA MET A 142 9.63 12.00 -4.76
C MET A 142 8.43 11.56 -5.61
N GLY A 143 7.82 10.39 -5.30
CA GLY A 143 6.79 9.77 -6.12
C GLY A 143 5.53 10.61 -6.29
N ARG A 144 5.15 11.40 -5.26
CA ARG A 144 3.94 12.24 -5.30
C ARG A 144 3.90 13.15 -6.53
N SER A 145 4.98 13.87 -6.83
CA SER A 145 5.08 14.80 -7.95
C SER A 145 5.06 14.08 -9.30
N LYS A 146 5.46 12.82 -9.34
CA LYS A 146 5.54 11.96 -10.53
C LYS A 146 4.37 10.98 -10.64
N LYS A 147 3.35 11.15 -9.81
CA LYS A 147 2.16 10.29 -9.74
C LYS A 147 2.49 8.81 -9.54
N VAL A 148 3.51 8.52 -8.73
CA VAL A 148 3.90 7.17 -8.31
C VAL A 148 3.53 6.98 -6.84
N HIS A 149 2.72 5.98 -6.55
CA HIS A 149 2.06 5.80 -5.26
C HIS A 149 2.35 4.39 -4.72
N ILE A 150 2.85 4.30 -3.48
CA ILE A 150 3.10 3.02 -2.82
C ILE A 150 2.03 2.73 -1.77
N ILE A 151 1.51 1.51 -1.81
CA ILE A 151 0.69 0.89 -0.77
C ILE A 151 1.54 -0.25 -0.19
N THR A 152 1.94 -0.15 1.06
CA THR A 152 2.72 -1.19 1.74
C THR A 152 1.87 -1.88 2.78
N SER A 153 1.81 -3.21 2.72
CA SER A 153 1.28 -4.07 3.77
C SER A 153 2.43 -4.72 4.52
N THR A 154 2.38 -4.73 5.85
CA THR A 154 3.37 -5.42 6.68
C THR A 154 2.79 -5.72 8.06
N GLN A 155 3.28 -6.77 8.71
CA GLN A 155 2.86 -7.08 10.08
C GLN A 155 3.50 -6.11 11.09
N ARG A 156 4.75 -5.76 10.90
CA ARG A 156 5.51 -4.84 11.75
C ARG A 156 6.19 -3.76 10.89
N PRO A 157 5.80 -2.50 11.05
CA PRO A 157 6.39 -1.38 10.28
C PRO A 157 7.65 -0.87 10.97
N ASP A 158 8.61 -1.75 11.22
CA ASP A 158 9.87 -1.42 11.87
C ASP A 158 10.63 -0.32 11.09
N SER A 159 11.25 0.61 11.80
CA SER A 159 12.03 1.68 11.18
C SER A 159 13.21 1.15 10.37
N SER A 160 13.75 -0.01 10.75
CA SER A 160 14.83 -0.68 10.02
C SER A 160 14.46 -1.15 8.60
N LEU A 161 13.16 -1.17 8.26
CA LEU A 161 12.69 -1.47 6.91
C LEU A 161 12.82 -0.28 5.95
N PHE A 162 12.94 0.93 6.49
CA PHE A 162 12.89 2.18 5.74
C PHE A 162 14.19 2.96 5.89
N ALA A 163 14.87 3.23 4.78
CA ALA A 163 16.08 4.07 4.81
C ALA A 163 15.74 5.53 5.11
N ASN A 164 16.61 6.21 5.82
CA ASN A 164 16.63 7.69 5.96
C ASN A 164 15.29 8.32 6.38
N GLY A 165 14.53 7.69 7.28
CA GLY A 165 13.25 8.24 7.73
C GLY A 165 12.13 8.20 6.69
N ALA A 166 12.28 7.44 5.59
CA ALA A 166 11.31 7.36 4.51
C ALA A 166 9.91 6.92 4.95
N ARG A 167 9.79 6.23 6.11
CA ARG A 167 8.51 5.85 6.71
C ARG A 167 7.60 7.07 6.97
N ASP A 168 8.14 8.24 7.21
CA ASP A 168 7.36 9.44 7.52
C ASP A 168 6.64 10.00 6.30
N ASN A 169 7.03 9.59 5.10
CA ASN A 169 6.34 9.93 3.85
C ASN A 169 5.03 9.16 3.62
N TYR A 170 4.74 8.13 4.43
CA TYR A 170 3.40 7.54 4.43
C TYR A 170 2.43 8.50 5.12
N THR A 171 1.64 9.19 4.33
CA THR A 171 0.62 10.15 4.81
C THR A 171 -0.68 9.48 5.25
N PHE A 172 -0.89 8.23 4.86
CA PHE A 172 -1.96 7.36 5.33
C PHE A 172 -1.34 6.18 6.07
N LYS A 173 -1.62 6.07 7.37
CA LYS A 173 -1.10 4.99 8.22
C LYS A 173 -2.29 4.30 8.89
N LEU A 174 -2.53 3.02 8.55
CA LEU A 174 -3.64 2.22 9.08
C LEU A 174 -3.10 1.05 9.89
N GLY A 175 -3.54 0.97 11.14
CA GLY A 175 -3.30 -0.18 12.01
C GLY A 175 -4.59 -0.97 12.21
N LEU A 176 -4.68 -2.19 11.67
CA LEU A 176 -5.85 -3.07 11.78
C LEU A 176 -5.71 -4.10 12.90
N GLY A 177 -6.80 -4.32 13.61
CA GLY A 177 -6.86 -5.25 14.72
C GLY A 177 -6.13 -4.75 15.96
N ASN A 178 -5.75 -5.67 16.83
CA ASN A 178 -5.08 -5.36 18.08
C ASN A 178 -3.57 -5.30 17.88
N LEU A 179 -3.03 -4.09 17.74
CA LEU A 179 -1.59 -3.87 17.67
C LEU A 179 -0.96 -4.03 19.05
N SER A 180 0.24 -4.59 19.11
CA SER A 180 1.07 -4.56 20.33
C SER A 180 1.43 -3.11 20.69
N SER A 181 1.86 -2.90 21.93
CA SER A 181 2.32 -1.57 22.38
C SER A 181 3.45 -1.03 21.50
N GLU A 182 4.38 -1.88 21.10
CA GLU A 182 5.46 -1.55 20.17
C GLU A 182 4.91 -1.20 18.77
N GLY A 183 4.01 -2.03 18.23
CA GLY A 183 3.38 -1.80 16.92
C GLY A 183 2.64 -0.45 16.86
N LYS A 184 1.95 -0.07 17.96
CA LYS A 184 1.30 1.25 18.09
C LYS A 184 2.33 2.38 18.01
N LYS A 185 3.42 2.30 18.78
CA LYS A 185 4.51 3.29 18.76
C LYS A 185 5.22 3.36 17.40
N MET A 186 5.31 2.25 16.68
CA MET A 186 5.92 2.22 15.34
C MET A 186 5.08 2.95 14.31
N ILE A 187 3.75 2.81 14.35
CA ILE A 187 2.86 3.39 13.32
C ILE A 187 2.32 4.77 13.72
N PHE A 188 2.12 5.00 15.03
CA PHE A 188 1.59 6.24 15.61
C PHE A 188 2.54 6.80 16.67
N PRO A 189 3.78 7.21 16.31
CA PRO A 189 4.83 7.52 17.28
C PRO A 189 4.51 8.73 18.17
N SER A 190 3.69 9.66 17.70
CA SER A 190 3.34 10.90 18.42
C SER A 190 2.01 10.83 19.14
N SER A 191 1.35 9.65 19.19
CA SER A 191 0.03 9.55 19.80
C SER A 191 0.12 8.99 21.23
N ASP A 192 -0.48 9.71 22.15
CA ASP A 192 -0.70 9.29 23.55
C ASP A 192 -2.10 8.68 23.75
N MET A 193 -2.85 8.45 22.68
CA MET A 193 -4.22 7.93 22.72
C MET A 193 -4.29 6.55 23.38
N LEU A 194 -5.32 6.35 24.17
CA LEU A 194 -5.73 5.04 24.68
C LEU A 194 -6.47 4.25 23.60
N PHE A 195 -5.80 3.29 22.99
CA PHE A 195 -6.37 2.46 21.95
C PHE A 195 -7.34 1.43 22.50
N LYS A 196 -8.57 1.42 22.02
CA LYS A 196 -9.59 0.40 22.32
C LYS A 196 -9.19 -0.94 21.71
N LYS A 197 -9.71 -2.06 22.27
CA LYS A 197 -9.62 -3.37 21.66
C LYS A 197 -10.39 -3.39 20.34
N CYS A 198 -9.77 -3.88 19.28
CA CYS A 198 -10.35 -3.93 17.94
C CYS A 198 -10.78 -5.35 17.57
N ASN A 199 -11.99 -5.49 17.02
CA ASN A 199 -12.43 -6.70 16.33
C ASN A 199 -11.87 -6.74 14.90
N LEU A 200 -12.07 -7.85 14.18
CA LEU A 200 -11.73 -7.98 12.77
C LEU A 200 -12.37 -6.87 11.93
N GLY A 201 -11.58 -6.23 11.08
CA GLY A 201 -12.02 -5.12 10.23
C GLY A 201 -12.08 -3.77 10.93
N TYR A 202 -11.71 -3.69 12.21
CA TYR A 202 -11.58 -2.42 12.94
C TYR A 202 -10.12 -2.10 13.21
N GLY A 203 -9.83 -0.81 13.38
CA GLY A 203 -8.48 -0.34 13.66
C GLY A 203 -8.40 1.16 13.82
N TYR A 204 -7.21 1.68 13.66
CA TYR A 204 -6.93 3.10 13.77
C TYR A 204 -6.22 3.62 12.53
N VAL A 205 -6.63 4.78 12.02
CA VAL A 205 -6.00 5.45 10.90
C VAL A 205 -5.48 6.83 11.31
N SER A 206 -4.26 7.15 10.94
CA SER A 206 -3.71 8.50 10.99
C SER A 206 -3.53 9.03 9.57
N LEU A 207 -3.98 10.25 9.34
CA LEU A 207 -3.79 11.00 8.10
C LEU A 207 -2.84 12.17 8.39
N HIS A 208 -1.76 12.30 7.58
CA HIS A 208 -0.78 13.40 7.72
C HIS A 208 -0.19 13.51 9.13
N SER A 209 0.03 12.38 9.79
CA SER A 209 0.53 12.30 11.18
C SER A 209 -0.35 12.98 12.24
N ASN A 210 -1.63 13.23 11.93
CA ASN A 210 -2.61 13.66 12.91
C ASN A 210 -2.94 12.52 13.89
N GLU A 211 -3.64 12.86 15.00
CA GLU A 211 -4.11 11.86 15.97
C GLU A 211 -4.88 10.73 15.28
N PRO A 212 -4.65 9.47 15.69
CA PRO A 212 -5.33 8.33 15.10
C PRO A 212 -6.84 8.35 15.37
N ILE A 213 -7.61 8.06 14.34
CA ILE A 213 -9.08 7.96 14.38
C ILE A 213 -9.47 6.49 14.44
N PHE A 214 -10.39 6.11 15.33
CA PHE A 214 -10.96 4.76 15.38
C PHE A 214 -11.87 4.53 14.17
N VAL A 215 -11.58 3.48 13.38
CA VAL A 215 -12.24 3.25 12.10
C VAL A 215 -12.66 1.80 11.91
N GLY A 216 -13.67 1.62 11.04
CA GLY A 216 -14.07 0.33 10.50
C GLY A 216 -13.89 0.29 8.97
N VAL A 217 -13.41 -0.84 8.49
CA VAL A 217 -13.38 -1.14 7.05
C VAL A 217 -14.83 -1.35 6.58
N PRO A 218 -15.28 -0.68 5.51
CA PRO A 218 -16.61 -0.91 4.97
C PRO A 218 -16.81 -2.38 4.61
N ALA A 219 -17.94 -2.95 5.01
CA ALA A 219 -18.29 -4.30 4.61
C ALA A 219 -18.54 -4.36 3.09
N PHE A 220 -17.97 -5.34 2.43
CA PHE A 220 -18.23 -5.64 1.03
C PHE A 220 -18.27 -7.15 0.81
N SER A 221 -19.13 -7.61 -0.09
CA SER A 221 -19.32 -9.04 -0.40
C SER A 221 -18.96 -9.40 -1.83
N ASN A 222 -18.90 -8.42 -2.72
CA ASN A 222 -18.66 -8.68 -4.14
C ASN A 222 -17.16 -8.69 -4.50
N TYR A 223 -16.47 -9.72 -4.02
CA TYR A 223 -15.05 -9.94 -4.36
C TYR A 223 -14.82 -10.12 -5.87
N LYS A 224 -15.76 -10.75 -6.61
CA LYS A 224 -15.65 -10.89 -8.06
C LYS A 224 -15.49 -9.53 -8.75
N LYS A 225 -16.26 -8.53 -8.33
CA LYS A 225 -16.16 -7.16 -8.86
C LYS A 225 -14.82 -6.51 -8.52
N ILE A 226 -14.32 -6.71 -7.29
CA ILE A 226 -13.01 -6.19 -6.87
C ILE A 226 -11.91 -6.74 -7.77
N TYR A 227 -11.85 -8.06 -7.94
CA TYR A 227 -10.86 -8.70 -8.81
C TYR A 227 -10.98 -8.24 -10.26
N SER A 228 -12.20 -8.17 -10.82
CA SER A 228 -12.40 -7.71 -12.20
C SER A 228 -11.89 -6.29 -12.42
N VAL A 229 -12.14 -5.39 -11.47
CA VAL A 229 -11.66 -4.00 -11.56
C VAL A 229 -10.14 -3.95 -11.52
N ILE A 230 -9.49 -4.64 -10.59
CA ILE A 230 -8.02 -4.63 -10.47
C ILE A 230 -7.36 -5.21 -11.73
N LYS A 231 -7.90 -6.31 -12.28
CA LYS A 231 -7.38 -6.95 -13.49
C LYS A 231 -7.27 -6.02 -14.69
N LEU A 232 -8.17 -5.05 -14.84
CA LEU A 232 -8.13 -4.07 -15.93
C LEU A 232 -6.93 -3.11 -15.86
N HIS A 233 -6.21 -3.09 -14.75
CA HIS A 233 -5.10 -2.17 -14.48
C HIS A 233 -3.74 -2.87 -14.31
N LEU A 234 -3.69 -4.22 -14.45
CA LEU A 234 -2.49 -5.03 -14.22
C LEU A 234 -1.68 -5.36 -15.49
N GLY A 235 -1.88 -4.62 -16.57
CA GLY A 235 -1.24 -4.93 -17.86
C GLY A 235 -1.97 -6.04 -18.63
N GLY A 236 -1.28 -6.61 -19.63
CA GLY A 236 -1.81 -7.68 -20.44
C GLY A 236 -1.98 -9.00 -19.70
N ASP A 237 -2.84 -9.87 -20.22
CA ASP A 237 -2.97 -11.26 -19.76
C ASP A 237 -1.92 -12.11 -20.48
N LYS A 238 -0.90 -12.61 -19.77
CA LYS A 238 0.22 -13.44 -20.29
C LYS A 238 -0.24 -14.65 -21.11
N ASN A 239 -1.49 -15.11 -20.91
CA ASN A 239 -2.04 -16.26 -21.62
C ASN A 239 -2.80 -15.87 -22.90
N LYS A 240 -2.89 -14.59 -23.25
CA LYS A 240 -3.63 -14.09 -24.41
C LYS A 240 -2.75 -13.59 -25.55
N ASN A 241 -1.44 -13.75 -25.42
CA ASN A 241 -0.43 -13.44 -26.45
C ASN A 241 -0.05 -14.69 -27.21
#